data_5d687da0623f2c4f2cfad007e40c0fe6
#
_entry.id   5d687da0623f2c4f2cfad007e40c0fe6
#
_cell.length_a   1.000
_cell.length_b   1.000
_cell.length_c   1.000
_cell.angle_alpha   90.00
_cell.angle_beta   90.00
_cell.angle_gamma   90.00
#
_symmetry.space_group_name_H-M   'P 1'
#
loop_
_entity.id
_entity.type
_entity.pdbx_description
1 polymer ?
#
loop_
_entity_poly.entity_id
_entity_poly.type
_entity_poly.pdbx_seq_one_letter_code
_entity_poly.pdbx_strand_id
1 'polypeptide(L)'
;MNGVFLKSSIKAVADIETLIQPQDAWSYQTLVDLLEQDSIDLLVVYQSDTVVGYCLYQMMFEQAEILRIGTHPNYQRQGIASKLFAKLNQQLQALTVESLLLEVRADNLPAIALYEQQGFETIHQRKGYYKTAHKPATDALIMQLNYKNKADRSG
;
A
#
# COMPACT_ATOMS: atom_id res chain seq x y z
N MET A 1 3.39 -3.06 -19.36
CA MET A 1 4.39 -2.33 -18.55
C MET A 1 5.46 -1.72 -19.44
N ASN A 2 5.65 -0.42 -19.39
CA ASN A 2 6.67 0.25 -20.18
C ASN A 2 8.05 0.14 -19.52
N GLY A 3 8.95 -0.65 -20.14
CA GLY A 3 10.13 -1.18 -19.49
C GLY A 3 11.13 -0.18 -18.91
N VAL A 4 11.43 0.97 -19.56
CA VAL A 4 12.56 1.82 -19.13
C VAL A 4 12.19 2.75 -17.97
N PHE A 5 11.03 3.40 -18.05
CA PHE A 5 10.56 4.29 -16.99
C PHE A 5 10.33 3.53 -15.68
N LEU A 6 9.79 2.32 -15.79
CA LEU A 6 9.49 1.51 -14.62
C LEU A 6 10.71 0.94 -13.91
N LYS A 7 11.79 0.65 -14.62
CA LYS A 7 13.00 0.12 -13.98
C LYS A 7 13.59 1.07 -12.96
N SER A 8 13.72 2.36 -13.27
CA SER A 8 14.25 3.33 -12.32
C SER A 8 13.30 3.57 -11.15
N SER A 9 12.00 3.55 -11.41
CA SER A 9 10.98 3.66 -10.34
C SER A 9 11.00 2.45 -9.43
N ILE A 10 11.11 1.26 -9.96
CA ILE A 10 11.17 0.03 -9.17
C ILE A 10 12.41 0.01 -8.29
N LYS A 11 13.55 0.44 -8.83
CA LYS A 11 14.78 0.53 -8.05
C LYS A 11 14.62 1.51 -6.90
N ALA A 12 14.01 2.68 -7.16
CA ALA A 12 13.76 3.68 -6.13
C ALA A 12 12.85 3.13 -5.03
N VAL A 13 11.82 2.37 -5.40
CA VAL A 13 10.93 1.73 -4.43
C VAL A 13 11.70 0.72 -3.58
N ALA A 14 12.53 -0.12 -4.20
CA ALA A 14 13.36 -1.08 -3.46
C ALA A 14 14.28 -0.37 -2.46
N ASP A 15 14.85 0.77 -2.85
CA ASP A 15 15.70 1.56 -1.96
C ASP A 15 14.90 2.11 -0.77
N ILE A 16 13.69 2.61 -1.01
CA ILE A 16 12.82 3.09 0.08
C ILE A 16 12.44 1.93 1.01
N GLU A 17 12.11 0.76 0.46
CA GLU A 17 11.80 -0.43 1.25
C GLU A 17 12.94 -0.76 2.22
N THR A 18 14.16 -0.70 1.74
CA THR A 18 15.35 -0.95 2.57
C THR A 18 15.47 0.06 3.71
N LEU A 19 15.09 1.33 3.45
CA LEU A 19 15.13 2.37 4.46
C LEU A 19 14.06 2.21 5.54
N ILE A 20 12.83 1.84 5.15
CA ILE A 20 11.70 1.82 6.09
C ILE A 20 11.41 0.43 6.67
N GLN A 21 11.82 -0.63 5.98
CA GLN A 21 11.56 -2.01 6.41
C GLN A 21 12.78 -2.89 6.13
N PRO A 22 13.95 -2.59 6.71
CA PRO A 22 15.20 -3.28 6.34
C PRO A 22 15.17 -4.80 6.56
N GLN A 23 14.36 -5.27 7.51
CA GLN A 23 14.29 -6.72 7.82
C GLN A 23 13.32 -7.47 6.91
N ASP A 24 12.47 -6.74 6.19
CA ASP A 24 11.40 -7.31 5.39
C ASP A 24 11.27 -6.59 4.04
N ALA A 25 12.33 -5.92 3.62
CA ALA A 25 12.33 -5.14 2.39
C ALA A 25 12.21 -6.05 1.17
N TRP A 26 11.32 -5.69 0.26
CA TRP A 26 11.24 -6.37 -1.03
C TRP A 26 12.33 -5.82 -1.95
N SER A 27 13.08 -6.74 -2.55
CA SER A 27 14.17 -6.40 -3.45
C SER A 27 13.64 -5.95 -4.81
N TYR A 28 14.52 -5.33 -5.59
CA TYR A 28 14.23 -4.98 -6.98
C TYR A 28 13.70 -6.20 -7.76
N GLN A 29 14.36 -7.35 -7.61
CA GLN A 29 13.97 -8.56 -8.36
C GLN A 29 12.58 -9.05 -7.93
N THR A 30 12.28 -9.03 -6.64
CA THR A 30 10.96 -9.41 -6.15
C THR A 30 9.88 -8.50 -6.74
N LEU A 31 10.14 -7.20 -6.76
CA LEU A 31 9.19 -6.24 -7.32
C LEU A 31 8.98 -6.45 -8.82
N VAL A 32 10.07 -6.68 -9.56
CA VAL A 32 9.99 -6.97 -11.00
C VAL A 32 9.15 -8.23 -11.24
N ASP A 33 9.41 -9.29 -10.49
CA ASP A 33 8.69 -10.55 -10.64
C ASP A 33 7.19 -10.39 -10.36
N LEU A 34 6.85 -9.64 -9.32
CA LEU A 34 5.45 -9.38 -8.99
C LEU A 34 4.76 -8.56 -10.09
N LEU A 35 5.45 -7.55 -10.61
CA LEU A 35 4.89 -6.66 -11.62
C LEU A 35 4.74 -7.30 -13.00
N GLU A 36 5.31 -8.49 -13.19
CA GLU A 36 5.03 -9.29 -14.39
C GLU A 36 3.62 -9.86 -14.41
N GLN A 37 2.96 -9.94 -13.25
CA GLN A 37 1.57 -10.37 -13.17
C GLN A 37 0.66 -9.20 -13.60
N ASP A 38 -0.27 -9.47 -14.52
CA ASP A 38 -1.16 -8.44 -15.06
C ASP A 38 -2.05 -7.79 -13.98
N SER A 39 -2.34 -8.53 -12.92
CA SER A 39 -3.20 -8.04 -11.83
C SER A 39 -2.49 -7.12 -10.84
N ILE A 40 -1.16 -6.99 -10.92
CA ILE A 40 -0.37 -6.20 -9.97
C ILE A 40 0.17 -4.95 -10.64
N ASP A 41 -0.04 -3.81 -9.99
CA ASP A 41 0.41 -2.50 -10.47
C ASP A 41 1.16 -1.74 -9.38
N LEU A 42 1.97 -0.80 -9.83
CA LEU A 42 2.74 0.08 -8.96
C LEU A 42 2.35 1.53 -9.22
N LEU A 43 1.93 2.22 -8.17
CA LEU A 43 1.67 3.65 -8.18
C LEU A 43 2.82 4.34 -7.44
N VAL A 44 3.37 5.40 -8.02
CA VAL A 44 4.44 6.18 -7.39
C VAL A 44 4.07 7.65 -7.35
N VAL A 45 4.59 8.33 -6.33
CA VAL A 45 4.52 9.79 -6.21
C VAL A 45 5.91 10.34 -6.33
N TYR A 46 6.07 11.31 -7.22
CA TYR A 46 7.34 12.04 -7.42
C TYR A 46 7.27 13.40 -6.76
N GLN A 47 8.40 13.83 -6.25
CA GLN A 47 8.62 15.23 -5.89
C GLN A 47 9.87 15.66 -6.64
N SER A 48 9.72 16.61 -7.59
CA SER A 48 10.71 16.82 -8.64
C SER A 48 10.97 15.49 -9.35
N ASP A 49 12.17 15.06 -9.59
CA ASP A 49 12.43 13.79 -10.27
C ASP A 49 12.68 12.62 -9.31
N THR A 50 12.33 12.79 -8.02
CA THR A 50 12.59 11.80 -6.99
C THR A 50 11.31 11.08 -6.60
N VAL A 51 11.34 9.74 -6.57
CA VAL A 51 10.25 8.94 -6.02
C VAL A 51 10.23 9.12 -4.50
N VAL A 52 9.12 9.63 -3.97
CA VAL A 52 8.99 9.90 -2.54
C VAL A 52 7.95 9.02 -1.85
N GLY A 53 7.12 8.34 -2.62
CA GLY A 53 6.13 7.42 -2.08
C GLY A 53 5.68 6.42 -3.13
N TYR A 54 5.15 5.30 -2.69
CA TYR A 54 4.73 4.23 -3.59
C TYR A 54 3.63 3.39 -2.98
N CYS A 55 2.87 2.74 -3.85
CA CYS A 55 1.88 1.74 -3.47
C CYS A 55 1.88 0.63 -4.51
N LEU A 56 2.15 -0.59 -4.08
CA LEU A 56 2.02 -1.79 -4.89
C LEU A 56 0.68 -2.44 -4.54
N TYR A 57 -0.16 -2.68 -5.53
CA TYR A 57 -1.50 -3.20 -5.27
C TYR A 57 -1.89 -4.24 -6.31
N GLN A 58 -2.82 -5.11 -5.91
CA GLN A 58 -3.32 -6.19 -6.76
C GLN A 58 -4.81 -6.03 -6.99
N MET A 59 -5.23 -6.22 -8.22
CA MET A 59 -6.64 -6.19 -8.62
C MET A 59 -7.19 -7.60 -8.64
N MET A 60 -8.34 -7.83 -8.00
CA MET A 60 -9.02 -9.13 -7.96
C MET A 60 -10.51 -8.89 -8.21
N PHE A 61 -10.90 -8.80 -9.48
CA PHE A 61 -12.29 -8.50 -9.89
C PHE A 61 -12.72 -7.14 -9.31
N GLU A 62 -13.77 -7.11 -8.48
CA GLU A 62 -14.25 -5.87 -7.87
C GLU A 62 -13.51 -5.46 -6.60
N GLN A 63 -12.50 -6.23 -6.19
CA GLN A 63 -11.66 -5.89 -5.02
C GLN A 63 -10.24 -5.60 -5.44
N ALA A 64 -9.58 -4.73 -4.69
CA ALA A 64 -8.14 -4.52 -4.80
C ALA A 64 -7.51 -4.68 -3.42
N GLU A 65 -6.24 -5.02 -3.39
CA GLU A 65 -5.50 -5.19 -2.14
C GLU A 65 -4.17 -4.46 -2.23
N ILE A 66 -3.87 -3.66 -1.21
CA ILE A 66 -2.54 -3.04 -1.08
C ILE A 66 -1.58 -4.11 -0.58
N LEU A 67 -0.53 -4.39 -1.37
CA LEU A 67 0.51 -5.34 -1.02
C LEU A 67 1.65 -4.66 -0.25
N ARG A 68 2.03 -3.45 -0.69
CA ARG A 68 3.05 -2.63 -0.03
C ARG A 68 2.72 -1.17 -0.24
N ILE A 69 2.95 -0.37 0.79
CA ILE A 69 2.82 1.09 0.71
C ILE A 69 3.88 1.72 1.60
N GLY A 70 4.49 2.79 1.13
CA GLY A 70 5.52 3.46 1.90
C GLY A 70 5.80 4.88 1.42
N THR A 71 6.37 5.67 2.33
CA THR A 71 6.83 7.03 2.05
C THR A 71 8.29 7.13 2.46
N HIS A 72 9.10 7.75 1.60
CA HIS A 72 10.51 7.99 1.91
C HIS A 72 10.63 8.73 3.25
N PRO A 73 11.52 8.30 4.16
CA PRO A 73 11.59 8.90 5.50
C PRO A 73 11.79 10.41 5.52
N ASN A 74 12.57 10.94 4.57
CA ASN A 74 12.85 12.37 4.49
C ASN A 74 11.65 13.20 4.03
N TYR A 75 10.58 12.55 3.58
CA TYR A 75 9.40 13.22 3.02
C TYR A 75 8.13 12.91 3.79
N GLN A 76 8.25 12.28 4.95
CA GLN A 76 7.11 11.99 5.81
C GLN A 76 6.51 13.29 6.35
N ARG A 77 5.22 13.27 6.69
CA ARG A 77 4.45 14.42 7.20
C ARG A 77 4.30 15.55 6.20
N GLN A 78 4.43 15.26 4.90
CA GLN A 78 4.22 16.23 3.83
C GLN A 78 3.00 15.90 2.96
N GLY A 79 2.12 15.02 3.47
CA GLY A 79 0.91 14.65 2.75
C GLY A 79 1.14 13.66 1.60
N ILE A 80 2.28 12.99 1.54
CA ILE A 80 2.59 12.03 0.47
C ILE A 80 1.61 10.86 0.48
N ALA A 81 1.35 10.29 1.65
CA ALA A 81 0.40 9.17 1.77
C ALA A 81 -1.00 9.58 1.31
N SER A 82 -1.45 10.78 1.67
CA SER A 82 -2.75 11.28 1.22
C SER A 82 -2.80 11.42 -0.29
N LYS A 83 -1.71 11.86 -0.92
CA LYS A 83 -1.62 11.93 -2.39
C LYS A 83 -1.68 10.55 -3.02
N LEU A 84 -1.00 9.56 -2.42
CA LEU A 84 -1.05 8.17 -2.89
C LEU A 84 -2.48 7.65 -2.86
N PHE A 85 -3.17 7.81 -1.73
CA PHE A 85 -4.55 7.33 -1.59
C PHE A 85 -5.51 8.05 -2.53
N ALA A 86 -5.34 9.37 -2.71
CA ALA A 86 -6.18 10.12 -3.63
C ALA A 86 -6.06 9.58 -5.06
N LYS A 87 -4.84 9.35 -5.52
CA LYS A 87 -4.59 8.82 -6.86
C LYS A 87 -5.08 7.37 -6.99
N LEU A 88 -4.80 6.55 -5.99
CA LEU A 88 -5.20 5.15 -6.00
C LEU A 88 -6.72 5.03 -6.01
N ASN A 89 -7.41 5.77 -5.13
CA ASN A 89 -8.87 5.74 -5.07
C ASN A 89 -9.49 6.19 -6.39
N GLN A 90 -8.94 7.22 -7.02
CA GLN A 90 -9.42 7.69 -8.30
C GLN A 90 -9.28 6.61 -9.37
N GLN A 91 -8.14 5.96 -9.46
CA GLN A 91 -7.91 4.89 -10.43
C GLN A 91 -8.81 3.69 -10.20
N LEU A 92 -8.94 3.25 -8.95
CA LEU A 92 -9.73 2.07 -8.62
C LEU A 92 -11.22 2.32 -8.85
N GLN A 93 -11.73 3.50 -8.49
CA GLN A 93 -13.13 3.83 -8.73
C GLN A 93 -13.43 3.93 -10.23
N ALA A 94 -12.50 4.46 -11.03
CA ALA A 94 -12.65 4.51 -12.48
C ALA A 94 -12.73 3.11 -13.10
N LEU A 95 -12.10 2.11 -12.48
CA LEU A 95 -12.14 0.71 -12.91
C LEU A 95 -13.27 -0.08 -12.26
N THR A 96 -14.20 0.61 -11.60
CA THR A 96 -15.36 0.02 -10.92
C THR A 96 -15.00 -0.95 -9.79
N VAL A 97 -13.85 -0.75 -9.14
CA VAL A 97 -13.49 -1.49 -7.94
C VAL A 97 -14.41 -1.05 -6.80
N GLU A 98 -14.95 -2.01 -6.07
CA GLU A 98 -15.91 -1.75 -4.99
C GLU A 98 -15.24 -1.58 -3.63
N SER A 99 -14.09 -2.23 -3.41
CA SER A 99 -13.41 -2.16 -2.12
C SER A 99 -11.90 -2.32 -2.24
N LEU A 100 -11.19 -1.73 -1.28
CA LEU A 100 -9.73 -1.79 -1.18
C LEU A 100 -9.38 -2.37 0.19
N LEU A 101 -8.57 -3.41 0.19
CA LEU A 101 -8.14 -4.12 1.40
C LEU A 101 -6.67 -3.87 1.67
N LEU A 102 -6.30 -3.93 2.93
CA LEU A 102 -4.90 -3.97 3.36
C LEU A 102 -4.77 -4.78 4.64
N GLU A 103 -3.56 -5.25 4.89
CA GLU A 103 -3.21 -5.91 6.13
C GLU A 103 -2.17 -5.07 6.86
N VAL A 104 -2.30 -4.93 8.18
CA VAL A 104 -1.38 -4.15 9.00
C VAL A 104 -1.19 -4.84 10.35
N ARG A 105 0.02 -4.73 10.90
CA ARG A 105 0.30 -5.23 12.25
C ARG A 105 -0.53 -4.43 13.26
N ALA A 106 -1.13 -5.12 14.21
CA ALA A 106 -1.96 -4.49 15.24
C ALA A 106 -1.17 -3.53 16.13
N ASP A 107 0.16 -3.69 16.21
CA ASP A 107 1.04 -2.80 16.98
C ASP A 107 1.54 -1.59 16.20
N ASN A 108 1.24 -1.50 14.90
CA ASN A 108 1.64 -0.36 14.08
C ASN A 108 0.58 0.75 14.16
N LEU A 109 0.55 1.43 15.32
CA LEU A 109 -0.47 2.43 15.61
C LEU A 109 -0.43 3.62 14.65
N PRO A 110 0.73 4.16 14.24
CA PRO A 110 0.75 5.26 13.28
C PRO A 110 0.14 4.88 11.92
N ALA A 111 0.41 3.68 11.44
CA ALA A 111 -0.15 3.23 10.16
C ALA A 111 -1.67 3.05 10.27
N ILE A 112 -2.14 2.43 11.34
CA ILE A 112 -3.58 2.24 11.58
C ILE A 112 -4.29 3.60 11.61
N ALA A 113 -3.74 4.58 12.33
CA ALA A 113 -4.31 5.92 12.39
C ALA A 113 -4.38 6.56 11.00
N LEU A 114 -3.33 6.41 10.20
CA LEU A 114 -3.31 6.91 8.82
C LEU A 114 -4.43 6.28 7.99
N TYR A 115 -4.57 4.95 8.06
CA TYR A 115 -5.58 4.25 7.28
C TYR A 115 -7.00 4.62 7.73
N GLU A 116 -7.22 4.77 9.02
CA GLU A 116 -8.50 5.23 9.54
C GLU A 116 -8.85 6.63 9.03
N GLN A 117 -7.86 7.52 8.97
CA GLN A 117 -8.05 8.87 8.40
C GLN A 117 -8.44 8.80 6.93
N GLN A 118 -7.99 7.78 6.20
CA GLN A 118 -8.35 7.59 4.80
C GLN A 118 -9.70 6.89 4.63
N GLY A 119 -10.35 6.51 5.71
CA GLY A 119 -11.68 5.90 5.66
C GLY A 119 -11.68 4.39 5.79
N PHE A 120 -10.55 3.77 6.07
CA PHE A 120 -10.49 2.32 6.27
C PHE A 120 -11.07 1.94 7.63
N GLU A 121 -11.71 0.78 7.68
CA GLU A 121 -12.23 0.19 8.90
C GLU A 121 -11.66 -1.23 9.06
N THR A 122 -11.41 -1.63 10.30
CA THR A 122 -10.98 -2.99 10.58
C THR A 122 -12.16 -3.94 10.41
N ILE A 123 -12.01 -4.95 9.53
CA ILE A 123 -13.06 -5.93 9.28
C ILE A 123 -12.71 -7.31 9.82
N HIS A 124 -11.45 -7.56 10.14
CA HIS A 124 -11.02 -8.86 10.65
C HIS A 124 -9.70 -8.70 11.41
N GLN A 125 -9.49 -9.56 12.41
CA GLN A 125 -8.25 -9.62 13.17
C GLN A 125 -7.75 -11.06 13.17
N ARG A 126 -6.51 -11.25 12.76
CA ARG A 126 -5.83 -12.56 12.80
C ARG A 126 -4.90 -12.60 13.99
N LYS A 127 -5.30 -13.34 15.01
CA LYS A 127 -4.53 -13.40 16.26
C LYS A 127 -3.23 -14.17 16.08
N GLY A 128 -2.14 -13.60 16.61
CA GLY A 128 -0.83 -14.24 16.59
C GLY A 128 -0.25 -14.47 15.21
N TYR A 129 -0.64 -13.68 14.22
CA TYR A 129 -0.25 -13.88 12.82
C TYR A 129 1.23 -13.61 12.58
N TYR A 130 1.73 -12.51 13.16
CA TYR A 130 3.14 -12.15 13.02
C TYR A 130 3.94 -12.75 14.16
N LYS A 131 4.79 -13.73 13.85
CA LYS A 131 5.64 -14.40 14.83
C LYS A 131 7.09 -14.02 14.58
N THR A 132 7.74 -13.50 15.61
CA THR A 132 9.15 -13.15 15.56
C THR A 132 9.87 -13.87 16.70
N ALA A 133 11.07 -14.39 16.44
CA ALA A 133 11.88 -15.03 17.47
C ALA A 133 12.09 -14.06 18.63
N HIS A 134 11.92 -14.55 19.86
CA HIS A 134 12.16 -13.79 21.10
C HIS A 134 11.16 -12.67 21.41
N LYS A 135 10.06 -12.56 20.64
CA LYS A 135 9.00 -11.58 20.92
C LYS A 135 7.64 -12.27 20.93
N PRO A 136 6.67 -11.73 21.70
CA PRO A 136 5.29 -12.22 21.62
C PRO A 136 4.75 -12.09 20.21
N ALA A 137 3.89 -13.01 19.81
CA ALA A 137 3.22 -12.94 18.53
C ALA A 137 2.34 -11.69 18.46
N THR A 138 2.32 -11.02 17.32
CA THR A 138 1.52 -9.82 17.08
C THR A 138 0.38 -10.16 16.14
N ASP A 139 -0.80 -9.61 16.43
CA ASP A 139 -1.97 -9.79 15.59
C ASP A 139 -1.85 -9.01 14.28
N ALA A 140 -2.55 -9.47 13.26
CA ALA A 140 -2.74 -8.74 12.02
C ALA A 140 -4.16 -8.22 11.95
N LEU A 141 -4.31 -6.98 11.49
CA LEU A 141 -5.62 -6.40 11.21
C LEU A 141 -5.83 -6.36 9.70
N ILE A 142 -7.00 -6.80 9.25
CA ILE A 142 -7.44 -6.62 7.87
C ILE A 142 -8.35 -5.40 7.88
N MET A 143 -8.00 -4.40 7.09
CA MET A 143 -8.77 -3.16 6.99
C MET A 143 -9.32 -2.99 5.58
N GLN A 144 -10.47 -2.35 5.48
CA GLN A 144 -11.18 -2.19 4.23
C GLN A 144 -11.68 -0.76 4.05
N LEU A 145 -11.47 -0.23 2.86
CA LEU A 145 -12.13 0.98 2.39
C LEU A 145 -13.19 0.56 1.39
N ASN A 146 -14.45 0.87 1.67
CA ASN A 146 -15.58 0.42 0.87
C ASN A 146 -16.10 1.58 0.03
N TYR A 147 -15.81 1.56 -1.26
CA TYR A 147 -16.23 2.62 -2.19
C TYR A 147 -17.73 2.63 -2.42
N LYS A 148 -18.34 1.46 -2.39
CA LYS A 148 -19.77 1.32 -2.64
C LYS A 148 -20.59 1.98 -1.54
N ASN A 149 -20.24 1.77 -0.26
CA ASN A 149 -20.91 2.42 0.86
C ASN A 149 -20.74 3.94 0.82
N LYS A 150 -19.57 4.41 0.39
CA LYS A 150 -19.29 5.84 0.26
C LYS A 150 -20.16 6.47 -0.83
N ALA A 151 -20.36 5.80 -1.95
CA ALA A 151 -21.25 6.24 -3.02
C ALA A 151 -22.70 6.28 -2.56
N ASP A 152 -23.14 5.29 -1.80
CA ASP A 152 -24.50 5.23 -1.27
C ASP A 152 -24.78 6.34 -0.25
N ARG A 153 -23.76 6.79 0.48
CA ARG A 153 -23.89 7.87 1.45
C ARG A 153 -23.96 9.25 0.79
N SER A 154 -23.45 9.40 -0.41
CA SER A 154 -23.42 10.67 -1.14
C SER A 154 -24.59 10.83 -2.08
N GLY A 155 -25.43 9.81 -2.18
CA GLY A 155 -26.61 9.83 -3.05
C GLY A 155 -27.87 10.35 -2.37
#